data_997cd2b3a3c49c620013feb870b67260
#
_entry.id   997cd2b3a3c49c620013feb870b67260
#
_cell.length_a   1.000
_cell.length_b   1.000
_cell.length_c   1.000
_cell.angle_alpha   90.00
_cell.angle_beta   90.00
_cell.angle_gamma   90.00
#
_symmetry.space_group_name_H-M   'P 1'
#
loop_
_entity.id
_entity.type
_entity.pdbx_description
1 polymer ?
#
loop_
_entity_poly.entity_id
_entity_poly.type
_entity_poly.pdbx_seq_one_letter_code
_entity_poly.pdbx_strand_id
1 'polypeptide(L)'
;MKKAEITTAGETITVAEFAKALELEVVYEGRGSITLSSISVSRPGLQLTGYFKHFDHSRVQVIGKAEHEFLSSPGKAAKLANVEELFSRDIPCLIFSRELSISDDVLNLAGKYKCPVLRSDKITTVLVNEITLYQSELLAPTEVMHGVLVDVFGIGILIIGKSGVGKSEIALELVSRGHRLVADDSVVIKNINDQLVGKAPERIRYYMEIRGIGIINVQQMFGPGSIRPEKGIDIIAELSPWEEGKHYDRIGNEEAYEEVLGIPKLKVTIPVSPGRNIPIVLETAARQYRLKQAGYDASKDLMNQIFGSAE
;
A
#
# COMPACT_ATOMS: atom_id res chain seq x y z
N MET A 1 -19.85 3.37 -13.94
CA MET A 1 -18.87 2.74 -13.03
C MET A 1 -19.32 3.05 -11.60
N LYS A 2 -19.56 2.05 -10.75
CA LYS A 2 -19.83 2.27 -9.33
C LYS A 2 -18.53 2.75 -8.67
N LYS A 3 -18.53 3.92 -8.04
CA LYS A 3 -17.45 4.35 -7.16
C LYS A 3 -17.34 3.31 -6.06
N ALA A 4 -16.17 2.69 -5.90
CA ALA A 4 -15.87 1.86 -4.75
C ALA A 4 -15.97 2.74 -3.50
N GLU A 5 -16.66 2.25 -2.47
CA GLU A 5 -16.73 2.91 -1.18
C GLU A 5 -15.33 2.91 -0.57
N ILE A 6 -14.75 4.10 -0.42
CA ILE A 6 -13.52 4.28 0.35
C ILE A 6 -13.90 3.98 1.81
N THR A 7 -13.50 2.84 2.30
CA THR A 7 -13.74 2.44 3.70
C THR A 7 -12.86 3.30 4.59
N THR A 8 -13.47 4.29 5.26
CA THR A 8 -12.83 5.11 6.31
C THR A 8 -13.07 4.52 7.71
N ALA A 9 -13.66 3.32 7.80
CA ALA A 9 -13.84 2.62 9.07
C ALA A 9 -12.52 1.98 9.51
N GLY A 10 -12.19 2.10 10.80
CA GLY A 10 -11.00 1.47 11.36
C GLY A 10 -11.02 -0.06 11.16
N GLU A 11 -9.83 -0.64 10.99
CA GLU A 11 -9.65 -2.09 10.86
C GLU A 11 -9.51 -2.73 12.24
N THR A 12 -10.23 -3.82 12.48
CA THR A 12 -10.14 -4.60 13.73
C THR A 12 -9.42 -5.91 13.46
N ILE A 13 -8.32 -6.11 14.18
CA ILE A 13 -7.49 -7.33 14.11
C ILE A 13 -7.36 -7.95 15.48
N THR A 14 -7.00 -9.23 15.54
CA THR A 14 -6.69 -9.87 16.83
C THR A 14 -5.37 -9.37 17.40
N VAL A 15 -5.25 -9.42 18.74
CA VAL A 15 -3.99 -9.10 19.42
C VAL A 15 -2.86 -10.02 18.93
N ALA A 16 -3.18 -11.30 18.69
CA ALA A 16 -2.22 -12.28 18.20
C ALA A 16 -1.70 -11.95 16.78
N GLU A 17 -2.58 -11.53 15.86
CA GLU A 17 -2.17 -11.10 14.51
C GLU A 17 -1.30 -9.86 14.56
N PHE A 18 -1.67 -8.86 15.36
CA PHE A 18 -0.88 -7.64 15.54
C PHE A 18 0.50 -7.94 16.14
N ALA A 19 0.52 -8.76 17.21
CA ALA A 19 1.77 -9.16 17.86
C ALA A 19 2.69 -9.95 16.92
N LYS A 20 2.13 -10.88 16.14
CA LYS A 20 2.90 -11.67 15.16
C LYS A 20 3.47 -10.79 14.05
N ALA A 21 2.68 -9.83 13.52
CA ALA A 21 3.12 -8.97 12.43
C ALA A 21 4.28 -8.05 12.81
N LEU A 22 4.35 -7.63 14.10
CA LEU A 22 5.34 -6.68 14.61
C LEU A 22 6.38 -7.34 15.53
N GLU A 23 6.33 -8.68 15.67
CA GLU A 23 7.22 -9.46 16.55
C GLU A 23 7.18 -8.99 18.01
N LEU A 24 5.94 -8.80 18.54
CA LEU A 24 5.71 -8.34 19.89
C LEU A 24 5.38 -9.50 20.84
N GLU A 25 5.79 -9.39 22.09
CA GLU A 25 5.33 -10.24 23.18
C GLU A 25 3.97 -9.77 23.68
N VAL A 26 3.00 -10.67 23.79
CA VAL A 26 1.71 -10.38 24.43
C VAL A 26 1.86 -10.59 25.93
N VAL A 27 1.86 -9.50 26.70
CA VAL A 27 1.95 -9.54 28.16
C VAL A 27 0.55 -9.69 28.79
N TYR A 28 -0.43 -8.99 28.20
CA TYR A 28 -1.82 -9.11 28.56
C TYR A 28 -2.71 -8.94 27.32
N GLU A 29 -3.53 -9.93 27.01
CA GLU A 29 -4.33 -9.98 25.78
C GLU A 29 -5.53 -9.02 25.79
N GLY A 30 -6.01 -8.66 26.99
CA GLY A 30 -7.11 -7.73 27.17
C GLY A 30 -8.43 -8.22 26.55
N ARG A 31 -8.98 -7.40 25.65
CA ARG A 31 -10.21 -7.71 24.90
C ARG A 31 -10.00 -8.66 23.71
N GLY A 32 -8.80 -9.14 23.48
CA GLY A 32 -8.46 -10.07 22.39
C GLY A 32 -8.39 -9.45 21.01
N SER A 33 -8.76 -8.18 20.86
CA SER A 33 -8.74 -7.46 19.58
C SER A 33 -8.24 -6.02 19.75
N ILE A 34 -7.72 -5.46 18.65
CA ILE A 34 -7.24 -4.09 18.54
C ILE A 34 -7.93 -3.46 17.33
N THR A 35 -8.62 -2.33 17.55
CA THR A 35 -9.18 -1.52 16.46
C THR A 35 -8.20 -0.42 16.13
N LEU A 36 -7.69 -0.41 14.90
CA LEU A 36 -6.77 0.58 14.36
C LEU A 36 -7.55 1.51 13.43
N SER A 37 -7.53 2.80 13.72
CA SER A 37 -8.21 3.82 12.91
C SER A 37 -7.30 5.03 12.60
N SER A 38 -6.07 5.00 13.09
CA SER A 38 -5.05 6.04 12.87
C SER A 38 -3.73 5.40 12.47
N ILE A 39 -3.05 5.98 11.50
CA ILE A 39 -1.67 5.58 11.14
C ILE A 39 -0.63 6.11 12.13
N SER A 40 -1.03 7.06 12.96
CA SER A 40 -0.12 7.71 13.90
C SER A 40 0.01 6.93 15.20
N VAL A 41 1.21 6.92 15.76
CA VAL A 41 1.54 6.35 17.06
C VAL A 41 1.71 7.47 18.07
N SER A 42 1.32 7.29 19.32
CA SER A 42 1.46 8.26 20.39
C SER A 42 2.43 7.77 21.46
N ARG A 43 3.20 8.71 22.02
CA ARG A 43 3.96 8.53 23.25
C ARG A 43 3.29 9.36 24.34
N PRO A 44 2.68 8.74 25.36
CA PRO A 44 1.75 9.42 26.26
C PRO A 44 2.47 10.24 27.38
N GLY A 45 3.61 10.86 27.08
CA GLY A 45 4.40 11.62 28.06
C GLY A 45 3.61 12.70 28.79
N LEU A 46 2.82 13.51 28.06
CA LEU A 46 1.95 14.54 28.66
C LEU A 46 0.78 13.92 29.43
N GLN A 47 0.22 12.83 28.92
CA GLN A 47 -0.90 12.13 29.57
C GLN A 47 -0.49 11.55 30.93
N LEU A 48 0.73 11.04 31.02
CA LEU A 48 1.29 10.56 32.29
C LEU A 48 1.46 11.67 33.34
N THR A 49 1.50 12.95 32.93
CA THR A 49 1.46 14.11 33.85
C THR A 49 0.06 14.65 34.15
N GLY A 50 -0.99 14.03 33.60
CA GLY A 50 -2.39 14.42 33.78
C GLY A 50 -2.92 15.41 32.74
N TYR A 51 -2.19 15.65 31.63
CA TYR A 51 -2.63 16.57 30.60
C TYR A 51 -3.22 15.81 29.39
N PHE A 52 -4.56 15.84 29.26
CA PHE A 52 -5.32 15.11 28.23
C PHE A 52 -6.00 16.01 27.19
N LYS A 53 -5.75 17.31 27.21
CA LYS A 53 -6.31 18.22 26.21
C LYS A 53 -5.74 17.86 24.83
N HIS A 54 -6.62 17.63 23.85
CA HIS A 54 -6.25 17.18 22.49
C HIS A 54 -5.58 15.79 22.43
N PHE A 55 -5.80 14.94 23.45
CA PHE A 55 -5.35 13.56 23.40
C PHE A 55 -6.19 12.76 22.38
N ASP A 56 -5.50 12.14 21.44
CA ASP A 56 -6.12 11.27 20.45
C ASP A 56 -6.01 9.81 20.93
N HIS A 57 -7.11 9.29 21.45
CA HIS A 57 -7.19 7.95 22.02
C HIS A 57 -7.17 6.86 20.94
N SER A 58 -7.43 7.20 19.66
CA SER A 58 -7.43 6.23 18.54
C SER A 58 -6.05 5.71 18.18
N ARG A 59 -4.99 6.32 18.70
CA ARG A 59 -3.60 5.97 18.42
C ARG A 59 -3.08 4.86 19.33
N VAL A 60 -2.28 3.98 18.77
CA VAL A 60 -1.45 3.04 19.55
C VAL A 60 -0.53 3.82 20.47
N GLN A 61 -0.46 3.44 21.75
CA GLN A 61 0.35 4.11 22.76
C GLN A 61 1.67 3.36 23.00
N VAL A 62 2.80 4.04 22.94
CA VAL A 62 4.13 3.44 23.13
C VAL A 62 4.87 4.08 24.29
N ILE A 63 5.26 3.27 25.28
CA ILE A 63 6.10 3.64 26.42
C ILE A 63 7.56 3.41 26.05
N GLY A 64 8.33 4.48 26.01
CA GLY A 64 9.78 4.44 25.89
C GLY A 64 10.48 4.59 27.22
N LYS A 65 11.82 4.71 27.18
CA LYS A 65 12.65 4.83 28.39
C LYS A 65 12.26 6.02 29.27
N ALA A 66 11.99 7.20 28.68
CA ALA A 66 11.68 8.39 29.43
C ALA A 66 10.33 8.28 30.16
N GLU A 67 9.29 7.76 29.50
CA GLU A 67 7.98 7.52 30.08
C GLU A 67 8.06 6.46 31.19
N HIS A 68 8.83 5.39 30.98
CA HIS A 68 9.04 4.34 31.96
C HIS A 68 9.77 4.84 33.21
N GLU A 69 10.86 5.61 33.06
CA GLU A 69 11.58 6.23 34.17
C GLU A 69 10.68 7.22 34.93
N PHE A 70 9.86 7.98 34.21
CA PHE A 70 8.87 8.86 34.84
C PHE A 70 7.89 8.06 35.69
N LEU A 71 7.33 6.97 35.20
CA LEU A 71 6.41 6.10 35.97
C LEU A 71 7.08 5.52 37.22
N SER A 72 8.35 5.18 37.15
CA SER A 72 9.13 4.60 38.26
C SER A 72 9.59 5.63 39.29
N SER A 73 9.52 6.93 38.99
CA SER A 73 9.98 8.00 39.89
C SER A 73 8.96 8.29 41.04
N PRO A 74 9.29 9.06 42.08
CA PRO A 74 8.38 9.37 43.22
C PRO A 74 7.03 9.95 42.80
N GLY A 75 5.98 9.75 43.59
CA GLY A 75 4.60 10.21 43.28
C GLY A 75 3.74 9.18 42.61
N LYS A 76 3.93 7.90 42.90
CA LYS A 76 3.29 6.73 42.24
C LYS A 76 1.75 6.83 42.17
N ALA A 77 1.08 7.25 43.25
CA ALA A 77 -0.40 7.29 43.27
C ALA A 77 -1.00 8.22 42.19
N ALA A 78 -0.47 9.45 42.07
CA ALA A 78 -0.93 10.42 41.08
C ALA A 78 -0.68 9.91 39.64
N LYS A 79 0.46 9.25 39.42
CA LYS A 79 0.83 8.71 38.09
C LYS A 79 -0.05 7.53 37.72
N LEU A 80 -0.37 6.65 38.65
CA LEU A 80 -1.29 5.53 38.43
C LEU A 80 -2.71 6.05 38.13
N ALA A 81 -3.17 7.12 38.77
CA ALA A 81 -4.44 7.76 38.40
C ALA A 81 -4.41 8.29 36.95
N ASN A 82 -3.30 8.85 36.51
CA ASN A 82 -3.15 9.29 35.11
C ASN A 82 -3.05 8.12 34.12
N VAL A 83 -2.43 6.99 34.49
CA VAL A 83 -2.43 5.76 33.72
C VAL A 83 -3.85 5.17 33.64
N GLU A 84 -4.61 5.22 34.74
CA GLU A 84 -6.00 4.81 34.79
C GLU A 84 -6.87 5.67 33.85
N GLU A 85 -6.70 6.97 33.87
CA GLU A 85 -7.34 7.90 32.94
C GLU A 85 -6.99 7.56 31.47
N LEU A 86 -5.72 7.22 31.18
CA LEU A 86 -5.29 6.80 29.84
C LEU A 86 -6.05 5.55 29.38
N PHE A 87 -6.14 4.52 30.20
CA PHE A 87 -6.88 3.30 29.88
C PHE A 87 -8.39 3.51 29.78
N SER A 88 -8.97 4.39 30.58
CA SER A 88 -10.41 4.71 30.57
C SER A 88 -10.88 5.33 29.26
N ARG A 89 -9.94 5.83 28.43
CA ARG A 89 -10.23 6.44 27.14
C ARG A 89 -10.27 5.44 25.98
N ASP A 90 -10.30 4.15 26.29
CA ASP A 90 -10.42 3.06 25.29
C ASP A 90 -9.34 3.09 24.21
N ILE A 91 -8.08 3.23 24.60
CA ILE A 91 -6.95 3.17 23.68
C ILE A 91 -6.83 1.79 23.00
N PRO A 92 -6.30 1.69 21.76
CA PRO A 92 -6.15 0.42 21.06
C PRO A 92 -5.32 -0.60 21.85
N CYS A 93 -4.15 -0.22 22.30
CA CYS A 93 -3.24 -1.00 23.14
C CYS A 93 -2.14 -0.10 23.74
N LEU A 94 -1.43 -0.64 24.72
CA LEU A 94 -0.23 -0.03 25.32
C LEU A 94 0.99 -0.93 25.06
N ILE A 95 2.07 -0.41 24.47
CA ILE A 95 3.25 -1.17 24.10
C ILE A 95 4.46 -0.62 24.83
N PHE A 96 5.20 -1.47 25.52
CA PHE A 96 6.48 -1.16 26.13
C PHE A 96 7.64 -1.54 25.22
N SER A 97 8.50 -0.57 24.86
CA SER A 97 9.70 -0.81 24.06
C SER A 97 10.88 -1.28 24.92
N ARG A 98 11.96 -1.80 24.29
CA ARG A 98 13.25 -2.13 24.94
C ARG A 98 13.15 -3.16 26.07
N GLU A 99 12.22 -4.09 25.99
CA GLU A 99 11.96 -5.07 27.07
C GLU A 99 11.76 -4.43 28.47
N LEU A 100 11.30 -3.18 28.51
CA LEU A 100 11.05 -2.46 29.76
C LEU A 100 10.10 -3.26 30.66
N SER A 101 10.39 -3.29 31.94
CA SER A 101 9.56 -3.97 32.94
C SER A 101 8.18 -3.28 33.08
N ILE A 102 7.14 -4.06 33.29
CA ILE A 102 5.77 -3.59 33.46
C ILE A 102 5.35 -3.92 34.88
N SER A 103 4.95 -2.90 35.64
CA SER A 103 4.55 -3.12 37.04
C SER A 103 3.18 -3.78 37.14
N ASP A 104 2.95 -4.56 38.19
CA ASP A 104 1.66 -5.22 38.47
C ASP A 104 0.52 -4.20 38.56
N ASP A 105 0.77 -3.00 39.06
CA ASP A 105 -0.26 -1.94 39.11
C ASP A 105 -0.75 -1.55 37.73
N VAL A 106 0.14 -1.42 36.76
CA VAL A 106 -0.23 -1.14 35.35
C VAL A 106 -0.99 -2.29 34.74
N LEU A 107 -0.59 -3.55 35.02
CA LEU A 107 -1.29 -4.75 34.53
C LEU A 107 -2.68 -4.88 35.16
N ASN A 108 -2.82 -4.56 36.46
CA ASN A 108 -4.12 -4.56 37.13
C ASN A 108 -5.08 -3.52 36.51
N LEU A 109 -4.58 -2.32 36.19
CA LEU A 109 -5.35 -1.30 35.49
C LEU A 109 -5.70 -1.75 34.07
N ALA A 110 -4.77 -2.32 33.34
CA ALA A 110 -5.05 -2.88 32.01
C ALA A 110 -6.14 -3.97 32.07
N GLY A 111 -6.11 -4.82 33.13
CA GLY A 111 -7.13 -5.83 33.41
C GLY A 111 -8.51 -5.22 33.66
N LYS A 112 -8.58 -4.14 34.45
CA LYS A 112 -9.84 -3.40 34.74
C LYS A 112 -10.50 -2.87 33.46
N TYR A 113 -9.72 -2.34 32.52
CA TYR A 113 -10.20 -1.74 31.27
C TYR A 113 -10.10 -2.70 30.07
N LYS A 114 -9.66 -3.93 30.28
CA LYS A 114 -9.44 -4.94 29.24
C LYS A 114 -8.60 -4.43 28.06
N CYS A 115 -7.65 -3.54 28.34
CA CYS A 115 -6.77 -2.96 27.33
C CYS A 115 -5.58 -3.90 27.07
N PRO A 116 -5.28 -4.29 25.81
CA PRO A 116 -4.11 -5.10 25.49
C PRO A 116 -2.80 -4.42 25.88
N VAL A 117 -1.88 -5.17 26.50
CA VAL A 117 -0.52 -4.70 26.83
C VAL A 117 0.49 -5.62 26.18
N LEU A 118 1.38 -5.03 25.38
CA LEU A 118 2.41 -5.75 24.64
C LEU A 118 3.81 -5.22 25.00
N ARG A 119 4.82 -5.97 24.63
CA ARG A 119 6.22 -5.60 24.85
C ARG A 119 7.06 -5.91 23.62
N SER A 120 8.09 -5.07 23.38
CA SER A 120 9.07 -5.24 22.30
C SER A 120 10.48 -5.08 22.84
N ASP A 121 11.43 -5.83 22.30
CA ASP A 121 12.88 -5.67 22.52
C ASP A 121 13.44 -4.46 21.75
N LYS A 122 12.74 -4.01 20.70
CA LYS A 122 13.18 -2.95 19.81
C LYS A 122 13.26 -1.59 20.51
N ILE A 123 14.18 -0.75 20.05
CA ILE A 123 14.23 0.64 20.49
C ILE A 123 12.99 1.40 20.04
N THR A 124 12.55 2.37 20.86
CA THR A 124 11.27 3.08 20.66
C THR A 124 11.09 3.66 19.26
N THR A 125 12.15 4.23 18.66
CA THR A 125 12.07 4.84 17.32
C THR A 125 11.82 3.80 16.23
N VAL A 126 12.51 2.66 16.30
CA VAL A 126 12.32 1.55 15.35
C VAL A 126 10.91 0.99 15.48
N LEU A 127 10.49 0.71 16.71
CA LEU A 127 9.14 0.20 16.99
C LEU A 127 8.04 1.13 16.47
N VAL A 128 8.14 2.44 16.74
CA VAL A 128 7.17 3.43 16.25
C VAL A 128 7.11 3.45 14.73
N ASN A 129 8.25 3.38 14.05
CA ASN A 129 8.29 3.34 12.58
C ASN A 129 7.63 2.07 12.03
N GLU A 130 7.91 0.91 12.61
CA GLU A 130 7.31 -0.36 12.18
C GLU A 130 5.79 -0.38 12.38
N ILE A 131 5.30 0.11 13.54
CA ILE A 131 3.86 0.24 13.79
C ILE A 131 3.23 1.18 12.76
N THR A 132 3.86 2.34 12.49
CA THR A 132 3.36 3.31 11.52
C THR A 132 3.28 2.73 10.12
N LEU A 133 4.31 2.00 9.68
CA LEU A 133 4.32 1.32 8.38
C LEU A 133 3.23 0.25 8.28
N TYR A 134 3.10 -0.59 9.31
CA TYR A 134 2.06 -1.61 9.38
C TYR A 134 0.66 -1.01 9.30
N GLN A 135 0.39 0.05 10.10
CA GLN A 135 -0.90 0.75 10.08
C GLN A 135 -1.16 1.43 8.73
N SER A 136 -0.14 2.03 8.10
CA SER A 136 -0.26 2.65 6.79
C SER A 136 -0.65 1.64 5.70
N GLU A 137 -0.12 0.42 5.76
CA GLU A 137 -0.48 -0.64 4.83
C GLU A 137 -1.88 -1.21 5.13
N LEU A 138 -2.20 -1.42 6.41
CA LEU A 138 -3.48 -1.99 6.84
C LEU A 138 -4.66 -1.06 6.52
N LEU A 139 -4.52 0.23 6.83
CA LEU A 139 -5.56 1.26 6.68
C LEU A 139 -5.56 1.92 5.29
N ALA A 140 -4.68 1.49 4.38
CA ALA A 140 -4.58 2.07 3.05
C ALA A 140 -5.90 1.93 2.29
N PRO A 141 -6.44 3.02 1.71
CA PRO A 141 -7.56 2.95 0.80
C PRO A 141 -7.31 1.89 -0.27
N THR A 142 -8.28 1.02 -0.47
CA THR A 142 -8.12 -0.17 -1.33
C THR A 142 -9.24 -0.23 -2.37
N GLU A 143 -8.89 -0.54 -3.61
CA GLU A 143 -9.81 -0.78 -4.71
C GLU A 143 -9.39 -2.03 -5.48
N VAL A 144 -10.36 -2.76 -6.05
CA VAL A 144 -10.08 -3.90 -6.94
C VAL A 144 -10.47 -3.51 -8.35
N MET A 145 -9.50 -3.55 -9.26
CA MET A 145 -9.72 -3.25 -10.68
C MET A 145 -9.56 -4.50 -11.53
N HIS A 146 -10.45 -4.65 -12.54
CA HIS A 146 -10.30 -5.68 -13.55
C HIS A 146 -9.23 -5.26 -14.57
N GLY A 147 -8.13 -6.02 -14.62
CA GLY A 147 -6.99 -5.69 -15.47
C GLY A 147 -5.83 -6.64 -15.24
N VAL A 148 -4.71 -6.33 -15.87
CA VAL A 148 -3.44 -7.05 -15.72
C VAL A 148 -2.37 -6.06 -15.30
N LEU A 149 -1.63 -6.38 -14.26
CA LEU A 149 -0.49 -5.56 -13.81
C LEU A 149 0.82 -6.28 -14.15
N VAL A 150 1.69 -5.59 -14.87
CA VAL A 150 3.01 -6.08 -15.28
C VAL A 150 4.11 -5.08 -14.92
N ASP A 151 5.28 -5.59 -14.58
CA ASP A 151 6.51 -4.81 -14.41
C ASP A 151 7.32 -4.87 -15.70
N VAL A 152 7.34 -3.78 -16.45
CA VAL A 152 8.05 -3.64 -17.73
C VAL A 152 9.23 -2.70 -17.57
N PHE A 153 10.45 -3.24 -17.59
CA PHE A 153 11.70 -2.49 -17.34
C PHE A 153 11.71 -1.69 -16.03
N GLY A 154 11.03 -2.18 -14.99
CA GLY A 154 10.93 -1.48 -13.71
C GLY A 154 9.78 -0.45 -13.63
N ILE A 155 8.97 -0.31 -14.67
CA ILE A 155 7.75 0.51 -14.71
C ILE A 155 6.53 -0.39 -14.53
N GLY A 156 5.66 -0.07 -13.57
CA GLY A 156 4.40 -0.78 -13.36
C GLY A 156 3.35 -0.28 -14.34
N ILE A 157 2.90 -1.17 -15.22
CA ILE A 157 1.85 -0.88 -16.21
C ILE A 157 0.60 -1.67 -15.85
N LEU A 158 -0.47 -0.95 -15.51
CA LEU A 158 -1.80 -1.51 -15.34
C LEU A 158 -2.51 -1.53 -16.71
N ILE A 159 -2.68 -2.70 -17.28
CA ILE A 159 -3.36 -2.91 -18.56
C ILE A 159 -4.84 -3.10 -18.29
N ILE A 160 -5.68 -2.19 -18.79
CA ILE A 160 -7.14 -2.24 -18.68
C ILE A 160 -7.79 -2.32 -20.05
N GLY A 161 -9.06 -2.65 -20.12
CA GLY A 161 -9.82 -2.74 -21.37
C GLY A 161 -10.94 -3.77 -21.28
N LYS A 162 -11.79 -3.83 -22.30
CA LYS A 162 -12.92 -4.77 -22.34
C LYS A 162 -12.47 -6.23 -22.20
N SER A 163 -13.34 -7.06 -21.62
CA SER A 163 -13.10 -8.52 -21.60
C SER A 163 -12.90 -9.05 -23.03
N GLY A 164 -11.89 -9.91 -23.21
CA GLY A 164 -11.58 -10.50 -24.51
C GLY A 164 -10.73 -9.66 -25.45
N VAL A 165 -10.22 -8.50 -25.01
CA VAL A 165 -9.35 -7.65 -25.84
C VAL A 165 -7.89 -8.18 -25.94
N GLY A 166 -7.55 -9.25 -25.21
CA GLY A 166 -6.20 -9.86 -25.25
C GLY A 166 -5.25 -9.40 -24.14
N LYS A 167 -5.77 -8.90 -22.99
CA LYS A 167 -4.91 -8.43 -21.88
C LYS A 167 -3.95 -9.50 -21.38
N SER A 168 -4.47 -10.69 -21.07
CA SER A 168 -3.68 -11.82 -20.53
C SER A 168 -2.67 -12.33 -21.55
N GLU A 169 -3.05 -12.44 -22.83
CA GLU A 169 -2.16 -12.85 -23.91
C GLU A 169 -1.00 -11.86 -24.11
N ILE A 170 -1.28 -10.56 -24.07
CA ILE A 170 -0.26 -9.50 -24.13
C ILE A 170 0.68 -9.59 -22.94
N ALA A 171 0.14 -9.79 -21.72
CA ALA A 171 0.97 -9.93 -20.53
C ALA A 171 1.85 -11.20 -20.59
N LEU A 172 1.32 -12.33 -21.09
CA LEU A 172 2.09 -13.56 -21.27
C LEU A 172 3.23 -13.35 -22.26
N GLU A 173 2.99 -12.63 -23.37
CA GLU A 173 4.05 -12.27 -24.30
C GLU A 173 5.11 -11.37 -23.67
N LEU A 174 4.72 -10.38 -22.86
CA LEU A 174 5.66 -9.57 -22.10
C LEU A 174 6.49 -10.41 -21.12
N VAL A 175 5.88 -11.39 -20.44
CA VAL A 175 6.61 -12.33 -19.56
C VAL A 175 7.61 -13.17 -20.37
N SER A 176 7.24 -13.67 -21.53
CA SER A 176 8.15 -14.44 -22.41
C SER A 176 9.35 -13.59 -22.90
N ARG A 177 9.20 -12.28 -22.93
CA ARG A 177 10.27 -11.31 -23.25
C ARG A 177 11.12 -10.90 -22.04
N GLY A 178 10.89 -11.50 -20.86
CA GLY A 178 11.66 -11.26 -19.63
C GLY A 178 11.10 -10.20 -18.69
N HIS A 179 9.87 -9.75 -18.92
CA HIS A 179 9.14 -8.90 -17.98
C HIS A 179 8.46 -9.74 -16.90
N ARG A 180 7.85 -9.09 -15.89
CA ARG A 180 7.33 -9.79 -14.71
C ARG A 180 5.84 -9.57 -14.56
N LEU A 181 5.11 -10.68 -14.36
CA LEU A 181 3.70 -10.63 -13.98
C LEU A 181 3.56 -10.24 -12.51
N VAL A 182 2.62 -9.34 -12.20
CA VAL A 182 2.21 -9.03 -10.84
C VAL A 182 0.82 -9.59 -10.55
N ALA A 183 -0.15 -9.32 -11.43
CA ALA A 183 -1.53 -9.80 -11.29
C ALA A 183 -2.17 -9.97 -12.66
N ASP A 184 -3.04 -10.97 -12.80
CA ASP A 184 -3.92 -11.16 -13.96
C ASP A 184 -5.38 -11.15 -13.50
N ASP A 185 -6.26 -10.65 -14.37
CA ASP A 185 -7.71 -10.53 -14.21
C ASP A 185 -8.16 -9.61 -13.08
N SER A 186 -7.62 -9.71 -11.89
CA SER A 186 -7.98 -8.93 -10.72
C SER A 186 -6.74 -8.33 -10.06
N VAL A 187 -6.70 -6.99 -9.97
CA VAL A 187 -5.62 -6.24 -9.35
C VAL A 187 -6.16 -5.53 -8.10
N VAL A 188 -5.66 -5.92 -6.93
CA VAL A 188 -5.91 -5.21 -5.67
C VAL A 188 -4.94 -4.04 -5.61
N ILE A 189 -5.48 -2.83 -5.63
CA ILE A 189 -4.72 -1.58 -5.62
C ILE A 189 -4.90 -0.91 -4.26
N LYS A 190 -3.80 -0.52 -3.64
CA LYS A 190 -3.76 0.27 -2.40
C LYS A 190 -3.11 1.62 -2.64
N ASN A 191 -3.66 2.66 -2.01
CA ASN A 191 -2.98 3.95 -1.92
C ASN A 191 -2.17 4.00 -0.62
N ILE A 192 -0.87 3.81 -0.71
CA ILE A 192 0.07 3.84 0.44
C ILE A 192 0.94 5.08 0.29
N ASN A 193 0.77 6.08 1.15
CA ASN A 193 1.54 7.34 1.14
C ASN A 193 1.57 8.01 -0.25
N ASP A 194 0.40 8.20 -0.84
CA ASP A 194 0.19 8.79 -2.17
C ASP A 194 0.84 8.00 -3.33
N GLN A 195 1.15 6.73 -3.10
CA GLN A 195 1.60 5.80 -4.13
C GLN A 195 0.60 4.67 -4.33
N LEU A 196 0.22 4.43 -5.57
CA LEU A 196 -0.61 3.27 -5.91
C LEU A 196 0.26 2.02 -6.02
N VAL A 197 -0.01 1.03 -5.17
CA VAL A 197 0.64 -0.27 -5.20
C VAL A 197 -0.39 -1.34 -5.56
N GLY A 198 -0.11 -2.10 -6.62
CA GLY A 198 -0.97 -3.17 -7.09
C GLY A 198 -0.39 -4.55 -6.77
N LYS A 199 -1.26 -5.49 -6.40
CA LYS A 199 -0.93 -6.90 -6.18
C LYS A 199 -2.06 -7.83 -6.61
N ALA A 200 -1.76 -9.10 -6.83
CA ALA A 200 -2.79 -10.12 -7.05
C ALA A 200 -3.49 -10.47 -5.72
N PRO A 201 -4.78 -10.83 -5.75
CA PRO A 201 -5.40 -11.56 -4.64
C PRO A 201 -4.62 -12.84 -4.34
N GLU A 202 -4.40 -13.16 -3.05
CA GLU A 202 -3.49 -14.25 -2.65
C GLU A 202 -3.85 -15.62 -3.24
N ARG A 203 -5.14 -15.91 -3.37
CA ARG A 203 -5.65 -17.20 -3.86
C ARG A 203 -5.36 -17.46 -5.35
N ILE A 204 -5.20 -16.41 -6.15
CA ILE A 204 -4.96 -16.49 -7.59
C ILE A 204 -3.58 -15.96 -7.98
N ARG A 205 -2.70 -15.69 -7.00
CA ARG A 205 -1.36 -15.19 -7.23
C ARG A 205 -0.57 -16.12 -8.16
N TYR A 206 0.02 -15.56 -9.22
CA TYR A 206 0.83 -16.24 -10.23
C TYR A 206 0.06 -17.12 -11.22
N TYR A 207 -1.24 -17.19 -11.09
CA TYR A 207 -2.08 -17.86 -12.09
C TYR A 207 -2.58 -16.88 -13.13
N MET A 208 -2.77 -17.37 -14.34
CA MET A 208 -3.27 -16.63 -15.50
C MET A 208 -4.21 -17.53 -16.31
N GLU A 209 -5.32 -16.96 -16.79
CA GLU A 209 -6.23 -17.65 -17.68
C GLU A 209 -5.91 -17.31 -19.15
N ILE A 210 -5.61 -18.34 -19.95
CA ILE A 210 -5.38 -18.20 -21.40
C ILE A 210 -6.49 -18.94 -22.13
N ARG A 211 -7.26 -18.21 -22.92
CA ARG A 211 -8.36 -18.78 -23.70
C ARG A 211 -7.87 -19.86 -24.64
N GLY A 212 -8.54 -21.03 -24.64
CA GLY A 212 -8.19 -22.18 -25.45
C GLY A 212 -7.10 -23.08 -24.87
N ILE A 213 -6.40 -22.65 -23.80
CA ILE A 213 -5.41 -23.45 -23.06
C ILE A 213 -5.91 -23.75 -21.65
N GLY A 214 -6.54 -22.77 -20.98
CA GLY A 214 -7.00 -22.87 -19.59
C GLY A 214 -6.11 -22.08 -18.64
N ILE A 215 -6.06 -22.53 -17.36
CA ILE A 215 -5.31 -21.86 -16.30
C ILE A 215 -3.86 -22.35 -16.32
N ILE A 216 -2.92 -21.42 -16.37
CA ILE A 216 -1.48 -21.67 -16.27
C ILE A 216 -0.91 -21.06 -15.01
N ASN A 217 0.19 -21.64 -14.49
CA ASN A 217 0.98 -21.03 -13.43
C ASN A 217 2.27 -20.45 -14.04
N VAL A 218 2.33 -19.11 -14.09
CA VAL A 218 3.41 -18.36 -14.72
C VAL A 218 4.75 -18.62 -14.04
N GLN A 219 4.78 -18.71 -12.71
CA GLN A 219 6.01 -19.00 -11.97
C GLN A 219 6.58 -20.37 -12.30
N GLN A 220 5.72 -21.39 -12.45
CA GLN A 220 6.16 -22.75 -12.79
C GLN A 220 6.63 -22.84 -14.24
N MET A 221 5.99 -22.11 -15.16
CA MET A 221 6.34 -22.15 -16.60
C MET A 221 7.61 -21.35 -16.92
N PHE A 222 7.79 -20.18 -16.33
CA PHE A 222 8.84 -19.22 -16.72
C PHE A 222 9.89 -18.99 -15.62
N GLY A 223 9.74 -19.64 -14.47
CA GLY A 223 10.64 -19.50 -13.31
C GLY A 223 10.30 -18.34 -12.38
N PRO A 224 10.93 -18.28 -11.20
CA PRO A 224 10.62 -17.28 -10.16
C PRO A 224 10.95 -15.84 -10.57
N GLY A 225 11.82 -15.65 -11.57
CA GLY A 225 12.15 -14.33 -12.11
C GLY A 225 11.04 -13.71 -12.96
N SER A 226 10.04 -14.49 -13.38
CA SER A 226 8.93 -14.03 -14.22
C SER A 226 7.76 -13.39 -13.47
N ILE A 227 7.83 -13.39 -12.14
CA ILE A 227 6.77 -12.88 -11.28
C ILE A 227 7.29 -11.80 -10.33
N ARG A 228 6.37 -10.97 -9.84
CA ARG A 228 6.62 -10.00 -8.79
C ARG A 228 5.43 -9.97 -7.83
N PRO A 229 5.62 -10.00 -6.49
CA PRO A 229 4.52 -10.02 -5.52
C PRO A 229 3.63 -8.79 -5.60
N GLU A 230 4.23 -7.62 -5.77
CA GLU A 230 3.55 -6.31 -5.87
C GLU A 230 4.38 -5.32 -6.68
N LYS A 231 3.76 -4.28 -7.19
CA LYS A 231 4.41 -3.23 -7.97
C LYS A 231 3.66 -1.90 -7.87
N GLY A 232 4.40 -0.81 -7.75
CA GLY A 232 3.86 0.54 -7.93
C GLY A 232 3.27 0.72 -9.34
N ILE A 233 2.09 1.34 -9.46
CA ILE A 233 1.45 1.62 -10.75
C ILE A 233 1.93 2.98 -11.23
N ASP A 234 2.63 2.98 -12.35
CA ASP A 234 3.20 4.17 -12.98
C ASP A 234 2.35 4.65 -14.16
N ILE A 235 1.85 3.71 -14.97
CA ILE A 235 1.10 3.95 -16.20
C ILE A 235 -0.16 3.08 -16.20
N ILE A 236 -1.27 3.64 -16.68
CA ILE A 236 -2.48 2.91 -17.03
C ILE A 236 -2.56 2.80 -18.56
N ALA A 237 -2.49 1.58 -19.09
CA ALA A 237 -2.62 1.31 -20.51
C ALA A 237 -4.01 0.78 -20.84
N GLU A 238 -4.85 1.62 -21.46
CA GLU A 238 -6.18 1.22 -21.90
C GLU A 238 -6.13 0.62 -23.30
N LEU A 239 -6.46 -0.67 -23.41
CA LEU A 239 -6.62 -1.34 -24.69
C LEU A 239 -8.02 -1.08 -25.25
N SER A 240 -8.13 -0.45 -26.41
CA SER A 240 -9.39 -0.20 -27.10
C SER A 240 -9.39 -0.83 -28.49
N PRO A 241 -10.51 -1.37 -28.97
CA PRO A 241 -10.60 -1.76 -30.37
C PRO A 241 -10.24 -0.59 -31.29
N TRP A 242 -9.60 -0.88 -32.43
CA TRP A 242 -9.38 0.14 -33.44
C TRP A 242 -10.72 0.64 -34.00
N GLU A 243 -10.91 1.97 -34.00
CA GLU A 243 -12.09 2.62 -34.56
C GLU A 243 -11.66 3.50 -35.75
N GLU A 244 -12.26 3.28 -36.93
CA GLU A 244 -12.00 4.11 -38.11
C GLU A 244 -12.54 5.53 -37.88
N GLY A 245 -11.73 6.54 -38.20
CA GLY A 245 -12.09 7.96 -37.98
C GLY A 245 -11.81 8.50 -36.59
N LYS A 246 -11.45 7.68 -35.60
CA LYS A 246 -11.05 8.15 -34.29
C LYS A 246 -9.62 8.71 -34.34
N HIS A 247 -9.46 9.91 -33.78
CA HIS A 247 -8.14 10.52 -33.63
C HIS A 247 -7.38 9.81 -32.51
N TYR A 248 -6.20 9.28 -32.83
CA TYR A 248 -5.26 8.75 -31.87
C TYR A 248 -4.04 9.70 -31.85
N ASP A 249 -3.61 10.11 -30.67
CA ASP A 249 -2.43 10.96 -30.55
C ASP A 249 -1.21 10.27 -31.16
N ARG A 250 -0.62 10.89 -32.17
CA ARG A 250 0.55 10.38 -32.92
C ARG A 250 1.86 11.00 -32.46
N ILE A 251 1.78 12.12 -31.74
CA ILE A 251 2.95 12.93 -31.36
C ILE A 251 3.28 12.75 -29.88
N GLY A 252 2.31 12.27 -29.08
CA GLY A 252 2.49 12.08 -27.63
C GLY A 252 2.43 13.39 -26.85
N ASN A 253 1.72 14.39 -27.39
CA ASN A 253 1.57 15.71 -26.75
C ASN A 253 0.35 15.80 -25.83
N GLU A 254 -0.66 14.92 -26.00
CA GLU A 254 -1.86 14.90 -25.19
C GLU A 254 -1.68 13.91 -24.03
N GLU A 255 -1.32 14.44 -22.85
CA GLU A 255 -1.26 13.62 -21.64
C GLU A 255 -2.66 13.49 -21.05
N ALA A 256 -3.19 12.28 -21.06
CA ALA A 256 -4.42 11.93 -20.36
C ALA A 256 -4.08 11.30 -19.00
N TYR A 257 -4.96 11.52 -18.02
CA TYR A 257 -4.79 10.97 -16.69
C TYR A 257 -6.06 10.23 -16.26
N GLU A 258 -5.89 9.12 -15.56
CA GLU A 258 -6.95 8.37 -14.88
C GLU A 258 -6.74 8.50 -13.37
N GLU A 259 -7.80 8.84 -12.66
CA GLU A 259 -7.75 8.94 -11.20
C GLU A 259 -8.11 7.59 -10.57
N VAL A 260 -7.22 7.05 -9.74
CA VAL A 260 -7.42 5.83 -8.95
C VAL A 260 -7.15 6.16 -7.50
N LEU A 261 -8.09 5.90 -6.60
CA LEU A 261 -7.99 6.20 -5.17
C LEU A 261 -7.50 7.63 -4.87
N GLY A 262 -7.94 8.62 -5.66
CA GLY A 262 -7.54 10.02 -5.53
C GLY A 262 -6.19 10.38 -6.13
N ILE A 263 -5.47 9.42 -6.74
CA ILE A 263 -4.14 9.63 -7.32
C ILE A 263 -4.23 9.63 -8.85
N PRO A 264 -3.86 10.74 -9.53
CA PRO A 264 -3.81 10.77 -10.98
C PRO A 264 -2.62 9.95 -11.52
N LYS A 265 -2.88 9.07 -12.49
CA LYS A 265 -1.87 8.28 -13.20
C LYS A 265 -1.94 8.54 -14.69
N LEU A 266 -0.77 8.61 -15.33
CA LEU A 266 -0.67 8.75 -16.78
C LEU A 266 -1.44 7.63 -17.47
N LYS A 267 -2.37 8.00 -18.34
CA LYS A 267 -3.18 7.06 -19.12
C LYS A 267 -2.78 7.09 -20.59
N VAL A 268 -2.48 5.92 -21.13
CA VAL A 268 -2.16 5.75 -22.56
C VAL A 268 -3.23 4.86 -23.19
N THR A 269 -3.95 5.39 -24.18
CA THR A 269 -4.93 4.58 -24.95
C THR A 269 -4.26 3.94 -26.14
N ILE A 270 -4.23 2.60 -26.16
CA ILE A 270 -3.59 1.82 -27.20
C ILE A 270 -4.65 1.11 -28.06
N PRO A 271 -4.82 1.51 -29.34
CA PRO A 271 -5.74 0.83 -30.22
C PRO A 271 -5.21 -0.56 -30.61
N VAL A 272 -6.06 -1.56 -30.44
CA VAL A 272 -5.78 -2.96 -30.79
C VAL A 272 -6.35 -3.27 -32.17
N SER A 273 -5.51 -3.72 -33.09
CA SER A 273 -5.91 -4.19 -34.41
C SER A 273 -5.12 -5.46 -34.78
N PRO A 274 -5.65 -6.30 -35.68
CA PRO A 274 -4.93 -7.48 -36.18
C PRO A 274 -3.54 -7.10 -36.71
N GLY A 275 -2.51 -7.85 -36.33
CA GLY A 275 -1.13 -7.62 -36.75
C GLY A 275 -0.35 -6.52 -36.01
N ARG A 276 -0.97 -5.77 -35.10
CA ARG A 276 -0.28 -4.78 -34.28
C ARG A 276 0.39 -5.46 -33.08
N ASN A 277 1.70 -5.26 -32.93
CA ASN A 277 2.47 -5.79 -31.81
C ASN A 277 2.32 -4.88 -30.59
N ILE A 278 1.34 -5.18 -29.72
CA ILE A 278 1.06 -4.37 -28.51
C ILE A 278 2.18 -4.47 -27.46
N PRO A 279 2.81 -5.61 -27.18
CA PRO A 279 3.95 -5.69 -26.28
C PRO A 279 5.06 -4.70 -26.59
N ILE A 280 5.47 -4.53 -27.85
CA ILE A 280 6.48 -3.52 -28.25
C ILE A 280 6.00 -2.10 -27.93
N VAL A 281 4.71 -1.80 -28.11
CA VAL A 281 4.14 -0.49 -27.78
C VAL A 281 4.24 -0.22 -26.28
N LEU A 282 3.93 -1.23 -25.45
CA LEU A 282 4.03 -1.12 -23.99
C LEU A 282 5.49 -0.99 -23.51
N GLU A 283 6.41 -1.76 -24.09
CA GLU A 283 7.84 -1.65 -23.83
C GLU A 283 8.37 -0.23 -24.18
N THR A 284 7.90 0.32 -25.31
CA THR A 284 8.27 1.69 -25.73
C THR A 284 7.68 2.73 -24.79
N ALA A 285 6.41 2.59 -24.38
CA ALA A 285 5.76 3.48 -23.42
C ALA A 285 6.51 3.50 -22.07
N ALA A 286 6.93 2.32 -21.58
CA ALA A 286 7.72 2.22 -20.36
C ALA A 286 9.07 2.96 -20.47
N ARG A 287 9.78 2.80 -21.59
CA ARG A 287 11.07 3.49 -21.83
C ARG A 287 10.88 5.00 -21.97
N GLN A 288 9.87 5.43 -22.71
CA GLN A 288 9.54 6.85 -22.86
C GLN A 288 9.16 7.49 -21.53
N TYR A 289 8.37 6.81 -20.70
CA TYR A 289 8.03 7.27 -19.35
C TYR A 289 9.30 7.48 -18.50
N ARG A 290 10.23 6.51 -18.51
CA ARG A 290 11.51 6.66 -17.80
C ARG A 290 12.34 7.83 -18.29
N LEU A 291 12.39 8.06 -19.61
CA LEU A 291 13.10 9.19 -20.18
C LEU A 291 12.48 10.52 -19.75
N LYS A 292 11.13 10.64 -19.76
CA LYS A 292 10.42 11.81 -19.25
C LYS A 292 10.73 12.07 -17.77
N GLN A 293 10.75 11.02 -16.92
CA GLN A 293 11.14 11.14 -15.52
C GLN A 293 12.60 11.59 -15.34
N ALA A 294 13.48 11.26 -16.27
CA ALA A 294 14.87 11.72 -16.31
C ALA A 294 15.04 13.12 -16.95
N GLY A 295 13.93 13.78 -17.32
CA GLY A 295 13.95 15.13 -17.88
C GLY A 295 14.05 15.21 -19.41
N TYR A 296 14.02 14.08 -20.14
CA TYR A 296 14.04 14.06 -21.59
C TYR A 296 12.66 13.75 -22.18
N ASP A 297 12.15 14.64 -23.03
CA ASP A 297 10.89 14.48 -23.77
C ASP A 297 11.15 14.61 -25.28
N ALA A 298 11.07 13.47 -25.98
CA ALA A 298 11.34 13.41 -27.42
C ALA A 298 10.39 14.28 -28.25
N SER A 299 9.12 14.41 -27.82
CA SER A 299 8.16 15.25 -28.53
C SER A 299 8.51 16.73 -28.40
N LYS A 300 8.89 17.18 -27.20
CA LYS A 300 9.35 18.56 -26.97
C LYS A 300 10.66 18.85 -27.72
N ASP A 301 11.59 17.89 -27.69
CA ASP A 301 12.87 18.04 -28.40
C ASP A 301 12.65 18.19 -29.91
N LEU A 302 11.80 17.33 -30.52
CA LEU A 302 11.46 17.43 -31.94
C LEU A 302 10.76 18.75 -32.26
N MET A 303 9.81 19.20 -31.44
CA MET A 303 9.10 20.48 -31.67
C MET A 303 10.08 21.66 -31.58
N ASN A 304 11.01 21.67 -30.64
CA ASN A 304 12.05 22.69 -30.55
C ASN A 304 12.98 22.69 -31.76
N GLN A 305 13.31 21.53 -32.33
CA GLN A 305 14.12 21.44 -33.53
C GLN A 305 13.39 21.94 -34.79
N ILE A 306 12.07 21.70 -34.90
CA ILE A 306 11.26 22.08 -36.06
C ILE A 306 10.88 23.56 -36.01
N PHE A 307 10.46 24.04 -34.86
CA PHE A 307 9.86 25.38 -34.72
C PHE A 307 10.77 26.41 -34.05
N GLY A 308 11.97 26.04 -33.61
CA GLY A 308 12.88 26.84 -32.79
C GLY A 308 12.38 26.90 -31.33
N SER A 309 13.32 27.03 -30.38
CA SER A 309 13.01 27.26 -28.99
C SER A 309 12.19 28.56 -28.90
N ALA A 310 10.92 28.49 -28.51
CA ALA A 310 10.22 29.69 -28.05
C ALA A 310 10.97 30.19 -26.81
N GLU A 311 11.65 31.35 -26.91
CA GLU A 311 12.26 32.06 -25.80
C GLU A 311 11.27 32.40 -24.69
#